data_7424dcaf9409bfd7147c05c78993bcee
#
_entry.id   7424dcaf9409bfd7147c05c78993bcee
#
_cell.length_a   1.000
_cell.length_b   1.000
_cell.length_c   1.000
_cell.angle_alpha   90.00
_cell.angle_beta   90.00
_cell.angle_gamma   90.00
#
_symmetry.space_group_name_H-M   'P 1'
#
loop_
_entity.id
_entity.type
_entity.pdbx_description
1 polymer ?
#
loop_
_entity_poly.entity_id
_entity_poly.type
_entity_poly.pdbx_seq_one_letter_code
_entity_poly.pdbx_strand_id
1 'polypeptide(L)'
;VLPSSPAPHGGAARRAGARRVLVLSASMGAGHDTVARELVRRARAQGHEADTADLMRLLPYGTGSGLRAFYRTSVRHAPWVYDGLYRAFLRPGEHTRPSGVPLARLAADGLERLVARTGADVVVPVFHLAAQLTGHLRTLGRLRVPSAVFVLDFAVHRQWLHPGNDACFCVTDQAADDVRGAVPGTHVETTGPVVAPEFFAPAPGADGWRERFERYAPGRPPVLLSAGAWGAAAGLGETARLLADAGYLPVVLCGRNRTLRSRTARVRGTLALDWVTDMPGLLHAVRALVDNAAGQTAVQALAAGLPVAGHRPLPGHGADGVRRMAELGLSEAADDGPALLDVLDRLVTEDPGARKRRAAHGRAVFRADVMERAVALTGRSAVPSPGQE
;
A
#
# COMPACT_ATOMS: atom_id res chain seq x y z
N VAL A 1 -2.26 4.00 13.75
CA VAL A 1 -1.03 4.23 14.52
C VAL A 1 -0.51 2.88 14.96
N LEU A 2 0.70 2.52 14.51
CA LEU A 2 1.39 1.31 14.98
C LEU A 2 1.69 1.45 16.49
N PRO A 3 1.63 0.35 17.26
CA PRO A 3 1.92 0.38 18.70
C PRO A 3 3.33 0.91 18.97
N SER A 4 3.51 1.51 20.15
CA SER A 4 4.79 2.00 20.63
C SER A 4 5.76 0.83 20.84
N SER A 5 6.98 0.95 20.31
CA SER A 5 8.14 0.02 20.44
C SER A 5 7.84 -1.41 20.90
N PRO A 6 8.36 -2.43 20.21
CA PRO A 6 8.21 -3.80 20.67
C PRO A 6 8.72 -3.92 22.12
N ALA A 7 7.91 -4.55 22.98
CA ALA A 7 8.33 -4.86 24.34
C ALA A 7 9.56 -5.81 24.28
N PRO A 8 10.52 -5.74 25.23
CA PRO A 8 11.59 -6.70 25.31
C PRO A 8 10.97 -8.10 25.54
N HIS A 9 11.12 -8.98 24.54
CA HIS A 9 10.69 -10.36 24.70
C HIS A 9 11.56 -11.03 25.77
N GLY A 10 11.01 -11.27 26.95
CA GLY A 10 11.64 -12.08 27.95
C GLY A 10 11.98 -13.47 27.37
N GLY A 11 13.18 -13.98 27.67
CA GLY A 11 13.81 -15.12 27.05
C GLY A 11 13.08 -16.47 27.15
N ALA A 12 11.92 -16.57 26.49
CA ALA A 12 11.30 -17.85 26.19
C ALA A 12 12.16 -18.59 25.16
N ALA A 13 12.48 -19.87 25.42
CA ALA A 13 13.24 -20.69 24.48
C ALA A 13 12.58 -20.68 23.10
N ARG A 14 13.35 -20.30 22.07
CA ARG A 14 12.90 -20.30 20.67
C ARG A 14 12.50 -21.72 20.26
N ARG A 15 11.37 -21.85 19.58
CA ARG A 15 11.05 -23.07 18.85
C ARG A 15 12.13 -23.31 17.79
N ALA A 16 12.59 -24.56 17.62
CA ALA A 16 13.55 -24.90 16.58
C ALA A 16 13.02 -24.43 15.20
N GLY A 17 13.83 -23.66 14.47
CA GLY A 17 13.45 -23.11 13.16
C GLY A 17 12.70 -21.77 13.20
N ALA A 18 12.22 -21.28 14.33
CA ALA A 18 11.58 -19.97 14.43
C ALA A 18 12.58 -18.84 14.15
N ARG A 19 12.14 -17.83 13.36
CA ARG A 19 12.93 -16.63 13.05
C ARG A 19 12.26 -15.39 13.65
N ARG A 20 13.05 -14.33 13.85
CA ARG A 20 12.56 -13.00 14.25
C ARG A 20 12.55 -12.08 13.04
N VAL A 21 11.38 -11.61 12.69
CA VAL A 21 11.16 -10.73 11.54
C VAL A 21 10.86 -9.32 12.02
N LEU A 22 11.59 -8.34 11.52
CA LEU A 22 11.32 -6.92 11.76
C LEU A 22 10.73 -6.28 10.50
N VAL A 23 9.44 -5.97 10.50
CA VAL A 23 8.79 -5.26 9.40
C VAL A 23 8.94 -3.75 9.62
N LEU A 24 9.63 -3.07 8.70
CA LEU A 24 9.93 -1.64 8.82
C LEU A 24 8.98 -0.83 7.93
N SER A 25 7.99 -0.21 8.55
CA SER A 25 6.97 0.64 7.93
C SER A 25 7.26 2.12 8.16
N ALA A 26 6.35 2.98 7.67
CA ALA A 26 6.32 4.40 8.01
C ALA A 26 4.88 4.87 8.13
N SER A 27 4.57 5.61 9.18
CA SER A 27 3.24 6.19 9.42
C SER A 27 2.94 7.38 8.50
N MET A 28 3.19 7.20 7.19
CA MET A 28 2.95 8.17 6.10
C MET A 28 1.62 7.92 5.37
N GLY A 29 0.82 6.97 5.84
CA GLY A 29 -0.50 6.58 5.32
C GLY A 29 -0.94 5.27 5.94
N ALA A 30 -2.23 4.92 5.79
CA ALA A 30 -2.74 3.66 6.36
C ALA A 30 -2.33 2.42 5.55
N GLY A 31 -1.99 2.57 4.27
CA GLY A 31 -1.65 1.47 3.37
C GLY A 31 -0.45 0.66 3.87
N HIS A 32 0.69 1.33 4.06
CA HIS A 32 1.92 0.72 4.57
C HIS A 32 1.72 0.03 5.92
N ASP A 33 1.01 0.69 6.84
CA ASP A 33 0.72 0.13 8.16
C ASP A 33 -0.20 -1.09 8.09
N THR A 34 -1.13 -1.13 7.14
CA THR A 34 -2.03 -2.28 6.92
C THR A 34 -1.25 -3.47 6.37
N VAL A 35 -0.40 -3.24 5.39
CA VAL A 35 0.50 -4.27 4.84
C VAL A 35 1.45 -4.79 5.92
N ALA A 36 2.10 -3.90 6.69
CA ALA A 36 3.02 -4.30 7.75
C ALA A 36 2.35 -5.20 8.80
N ARG A 37 1.14 -4.85 9.23
CA ARG A 37 0.36 -5.67 10.18
C ARG A 37 0.01 -7.04 9.62
N GLU A 38 -0.38 -7.10 8.36
CA GLU A 38 -0.70 -8.37 7.70
C GLU A 38 0.54 -9.25 7.54
N LEU A 39 1.69 -8.68 7.18
CA LEU A 39 2.96 -9.42 7.12
C LEU A 39 3.35 -9.99 8.49
N VAL A 40 3.22 -9.21 9.57
CA VAL A 40 3.45 -9.70 10.94
C VAL A 40 2.47 -10.81 11.32
N ARG A 41 1.18 -10.67 10.96
CA ARG A 41 0.19 -11.73 11.19
C ARG A 41 0.57 -13.03 10.47
N ARG A 42 1.01 -12.96 9.22
CA ARG A 42 1.45 -14.12 8.42
C ARG A 42 2.69 -14.78 9.02
N ALA A 43 3.71 -13.98 9.35
CA ALA A 43 4.92 -14.51 9.99
C ALA A 43 4.59 -15.27 11.28
N ARG A 44 3.73 -14.70 12.13
CA ARG A 44 3.30 -15.34 13.39
C ARG A 44 2.48 -16.61 13.14
N ALA A 45 1.61 -16.62 12.13
CA ALA A 45 0.87 -17.81 11.74
C ALA A 45 1.78 -18.95 11.24
N GLN A 46 2.96 -18.62 10.68
CA GLN A 46 4.00 -19.56 10.26
C GLN A 46 4.93 -19.99 11.42
N GLY A 47 4.66 -19.55 12.64
CA GLY A 47 5.44 -19.90 13.83
C GLY A 47 6.69 -19.05 14.07
N HIS A 48 6.81 -17.91 13.39
CA HIS A 48 7.89 -16.95 13.57
C HIS A 48 7.53 -15.87 14.59
N GLU A 49 8.53 -15.25 15.21
CA GLU A 49 8.35 -14.02 15.96
C GLU A 49 8.41 -12.83 14.99
N ALA A 50 7.49 -11.88 15.08
CA ALA A 50 7.47 -10.75 14.17
C ALA A 50 6.92 -9.50 14.86
N ASP A 51 7.57 -8.36 14.56
CA ASP A 51 7.16 -7.04 15.04
C ASP A 51 7.23 -6.00 13.95
N THR A 52 6.50 -4.89 14.15
CA THR A 52 6.58 -3.72 13.28
C THR A 52 7.39 -2.61 13.93
N ALA A 53 8.11 -1.86 13.11
CA ALA A 53 8.70 -0.58 13.52
C ALA A 53 8.31 0.54 12.56
N ASP A 54 8.17 1.75 13.10
CA ASP A 54 7.89 2.94 12.32
C ASP A 54 9.18 3.74 12.09
N LEU A 55 9.65 3.81 10.84
CA LEU A 55 10.84 4.57 10.46
C LEU A 55 10.78 6.03 10.93
N MET A 56 9.59 6.65 10.92
CA MET A 56 9.42 8.04 11.35
C MET A 56 9.79 8.26 12.83
N ARG A 57 9.71 7.21 13.65
CA ARG A 57 10.10 7.25 15.07
C ARG A 57 11.59 7.00 15.29
N LEU A 58 12.30 6.47 14.31
CA LEU A 58 13.74 6.27 14.35
C LEU A 58 14.50 7.53 13.94
N LEU A 59 13.82 8.49 13.28
CA LEU A 59 14.40 9.78 12.92
C LEU A 59 14.57 10.66 14.16
N PRO A 60 15.73 11.36 14.30
CA PRO A 60 16.04 12.17 15.47
C PRO A 60 15.20 13.46 15.55
N TYR A 61 15.12 14.02 16.75
CA TYR A 61 14.66 15.39 17.01
C TYR A 61 13.29 15.78 16.41
N GLY A 62 12.34 14.85 16.34
CA GLY A 62 10.99 15.15 15.80
C GLY A 62 10.94 15.29 14.28
N THR A 63 12.05 15.08 13.56
CA THR A 63 12.12 15.15 12.09
C THR A 63 11.06 14.30 11.41
N GLY A 64 10.80 13.10 11.93
CA GLY A 64 9.76 12.20 11.39
C GLY A 64 8.36 12.78 11.53
N SER A 65 8.06 13.47 12.62
CA SER A 65 6.78 14.15 12.83
C SER A 65 6.63 15.35 11.88
N GLY A 66 7.71 16.10 11.68
CA GLY A 66 7.76 17.22 10.72
C GLY A 66 7.55 16.73 9.28
N LEU A 67 8.25 15.67 8.87
CA LEU A 67 8.11 15.09 7.54
C LEU A 67 6.67 14.58 7.29
N ARG A 68 6.06 13.92 8.28
CA ARG A 68 4.66 13.48 8.21
C ARG A 68 3.69 14.64 8.08
N ALA A 69 3.88 15.69 8.88
CA ALA A 69 3.04 16.88 8.83
C ALA A 69 3.17 17.59 7.47
N PHE A 70 4.40 17.76 6.99
CA PHE A 70 4.69 18.34 5.68
C PHE A 70 4.02 17.54 4.54
N TYR A 71 4.23 16.23 4.49
CA TYR A 71 3.63 15.36 3.47
C TYR A 71 2.11 15.45 3.49
N ARG A 72 1.49 15.31 4.68
CA ARG A 72 0.03 15.41 4.85
C ARG A 72 -0.52 16.75 4.37
N THR A 73 0.17 17.84 4.68
CA THR A 73 -0.24 19.20 4.30
C THR A 73 -0.08 19.38 2.77
N SER A 74 1.02 18.95 2.21
CA SER A 74 1.29 19.05 0.77
C SER A 74 0.23 18.29 -0.05
N VAL A 75 -0.03 17.03 0.28
CA VAL A 75 -1.02 16.23 -0.45
C VAL A 75 -2.44 16.79 -0.33
N ARG A 76 -2.78 17.42 0.81
CA ARG A 76 -4.14 17.97 1.06
C ARG A 76 -4.37 19.35 0.47
N HIS A 77 -3.36 20.22 0.53
CA HIS A 77 -3.54 21.65 0.28
C HIS A 77 -2.68 22.18 -0.86
N ALA A 78 -1.62 21.48 -1.22
CA ALA A 78 -0.69 21.89 -2.26
C ALA A 78 -0.20 20.67 -3.08
N PRO A 79 -1.12 19.95 -3.79
CA PRO A 79 -0.77 18.73 -4.53
C PRO A 79 0.31 18.97 -5.60
N TRP A 80 0.42 20.19 -6.12
CA TRP A 80 1.46 20.60 -7.06
C TRP A 80 2.86 20.61 -6.42
N VAL A 81 2.99 20.91 -5.11
CA VAL A 81 4.27 20.78 -4.37
C VAL A 81 4.67 19.32 -4.31
N TYR A 82 3.71 18.45 -3.99
CA TYR A 82 3.97 17.01 -3.96
C TYR A 82 4.37 16.47 -5.35
N ASP A 83 3.68 16.88 -6.41
CA ASP A 83 4.01 16.51 -7.78
C ASP A 83 5.43 16.98 -8.18
N GLY A 84 5.81 18.20 -7.81
CA GLY A 84 7.15 18.72 -8.00
C GLY A 84 8.23 17.88 -7.29
N LEU A 85 7.98 17.50 -6.03
CA LEU A 85 8.85 16.61 -5.26
C LEU A 85 8.92 15.21 -5.89
N TYR A 86 7.78 14.68 -6.32
CA TYR A 86 7.74 13.39 -7.00
C TYR A 86 8.61 13.39 -8.26
N ARG A 87 8.45 14.38 -9.12
CA ARG A 87 9.24 14.52 -10.35
C ARG A 87 10.73 14.68 -10.05
N ALA A 88 11.08 15.42 -9.01
CA ALA A 88 12.49 15.68 -8.64
C ALA A 88 13.16 14.45 -8.01
N PHE A 89 12.47 13.72 -7.14
CA PHE A 89 13.10 12.72 -6.27
C PHE A 89 12.68 11.28 -6.51
N LEU A 90 11.44 11.04 -6.97
CA LEU A 90 10.85 9.69 -7.01
C LEU A 90 10.71 9.14 -8.42
N ARG A 91 10.42 9.97 -9.42
CA ARG A 91 10.15 9.51 -10.79
C ARG A 91 11.33 8.67 -11.33
N PRO A 92 11.07 7.52 -11.99
CA PRO A 92 12.09 6.77 -12.72
C PRO A 92 12.80 7.66 -13.76
N GLY A 93 14.08 7.46 -13.99
CA GLY A 93 14.86 8.22 -14.98
C GLY A 93 16.31 8.39 -14.55
N GLU A 94 17.06 9.26 -15.22
CA GLU A 94 18.53 9.42 -15.17
C GLU A 94 19.18 9.32 -13.79
N HIS A 95 20.37 8.72 -13.74
CA HIS A 95 21.15 8.38 -12.53
C HIS A 95 21.58 9.59 -11.69
N THR A 96 21.45 10.81 -12.21
CA THR A 96 21.89 12.07 -11.58
C THR A 96 20.92 12.63 -10.52
N ARG A 97 19.74 12.02 -10.33
CA ARG A 97 18.75 12.54 -9.38
C ARG A 97 19.08 12.22 -7.93
N PRO A 98 18.76 13.14 -6.97
CA PRO A 98 19.04 12.93 -5.56
C PRO A 98 18.43 11.63 -5.01
N SER A 99 19.21 10.88 -4.24
CA SER A 99 18.77 9.69 -3.51
C SER A 99 18.08 10.08 -2.21
N GLY A 100 17.21 9.20 -1.68
CA GLY A 100 16.63 9.32 -0.33
C GLY A 100 17.57 8.95 0.80
N VAL A 101 18.76 8.41 0.49
CA VAL A 101 19.74 7.96 1.47
C VAL A 101 20.16 9.05 2.46
N PRO A 102 20.43 10.32 2.09
CA PRO A 102 20.80 11.34 3.06
C PRO A 102 19.77 11.56 4.17
N LEU A 103 18.48 11.51 3.83
CA LEU A 103 17.41 11.60 4.82
C LEU A 103 17.24 10.28 5.60
N ALA A 104 17.27 9.15 4.90
CA ALA A 104 17.10 7.83 5.50
C ALA A 104 18.18 7.51 6.52
N ARG A 105 19.44 7.84 6.23
CA ARG A 105 20.57 7.57 7.14
C ARG A 105 20.50 8.26 8.50
N LEU A 106 19.68 9.30 8.65
CA LEU A 106 19.42 9.90 9.96
C LEU A 106 18.77 8.91 10.94
N ALA A 107 18.15 7.85 10.43
CA ALA A 107 17.56 6.78 11.24
C ALA A 107 18.52 5.58 11.44
N ALA A 108 19.77 5.65 10.95
CA ALA A 108 20.70 4.53 10.93
C ALA A 108 20.95 3.94 12.31
N ASP A 109 21.41 4.76 13.27
CA ASP A 109 21.70 4.31 14.62
C ASP A 109 20.45 3.81 15.35
N GLY A 110 19.29 4.41 15.04
CA GLY A 110 17.98 3.96 15.54
C GLY A 110 17.64 2.55 15.08
N LEU A 111 17.85 2.25 13.80
CA LEU A 111 17.59 0.93 13.22
C LEU A 111 18.57 -0.11 13.76
N GLU A 112 19.86 0.20 13.83
CA GLU A 112 20.87 -0.72 14.37
C GLU A 112 20.57 -1.13 15.82
N ARG A 113 20.31 -0.14 16.67
CA ARG A 113 19.91 -0.41 18.07
C ARG A 113 18.62 -1.24 18.13
N LEU A 114 17.67 -1.00 17.23
CA LEU A 114 16.43 -1.76 17.19
C LEU A 114 16.69 -3.22 16.77
N VAL A 115 17.45 -3.45 15.71
CA VAL A 115 17.82 -4.81 15.25
C VAL A 115 18.58 -5.56 16.32
N ALA A 116 19.58 -4.92 16.97
CA ALA A 116 20.31 -5.53 18.08
C ALA A 116 19.41 -5.89 19.26
N ARG A 117 18.51 -4.98 19.65
CA ARG A 117 17.59 -5.19 20.78
C ARG A 117 16.55 -6.27 20.51
N THR A 118 16.00 -6.33 19.30
CA THR A 118 15.00 -7.33 18.92
C THR A 118 15.62 -8.68 18.56
N GLY A 119 16.91 -8.70 18.22
CA GLY A 119 17.59 -9.88 17.70
C GLY A 119 16.95 -10.36 16.39
N ALA A 120 16.51 -9.42 15.55
CA ALA A 120 15.89 -9.73 14.26
C ALA A 120 16.84 -10.54 13.37
N ASP A 121 16.33 -11.57 12.70
CA ASP A 121 17.06 -12.40 11.74
C ASP A 121 16.91 -11.88 10.31
N VAL A 122 15.88 -11.06 10.04
CA VAL A 122 15.61 -10.41 8.75
C VAL A 122 14.84 -9.11 8.97
N VAL A 123 15.13 -8.10 8.14
CA VAL A 123 14.37 -6.84 8.08
C VAL A 123 13.58 -6.79 6.78
N VAL A 124 12.29 -6.44 6.88
CA VAL A 124 11.38 -6.35 5.73
C VAL A 124 10.88 -4.91 5.59
N PRO A 125 11.56 -4.06 4.79
CA PRO A 125 11.08 -2.73 4.46
C PRO A 125 9.80 -2.80 3.62
N VAL A 126 8.76 -2.08 4.05
CA VAL A 126 7.51 -1.87 3.31
C VAL A 126 7.26 -0.38 3.03
N PHE A 127 8.32 0.42 3.06
CA PHE A 127 8.33 1.83 2.76
C PHE A 127 9.63 2.23 2.06
N HIS A 128 9.56 3.06 1.06
CA HIS A 128 10.69 3.36 0.18
C HIS A 128 11.92 3.96 0.91
N LEU A 129 11.74 4.88 1.88
CA LEU A 129 12.88 5.39 2.67
C LEU A 129 13.47 4.31 3.58
N ALA A 130 12.66 3.34 4.01
CA ALA A 130 13.17 2.19 4.75
C ALA A 130 14.03 1.29 3.86
N ALA A 131 13.63 1.08 2.59
CA ALA A 131 14.42 0.36 1.60
C ALA A 131 15.76 1.06 1.30
N GLN A 132 15.76 2.40 1.21
CA GLN A 132 17.00 3.18 1.07
C GLN A 132 17.91 3.02 2.29
N LEU A 133 17.35 3.05 3.51
CA LEU A 133 18.11 2.91 4.75
C LEU A 133 18.74 1.53 4.86
N THR A 134 17.94 0.47 4.71
CA THR A 134 18.43 -0.91 4.86
C THR A 134 19.48 -1.25 3.80
N GLY A 135 19.24 -0.88 2.54
CA GLY A 135 20.21 -1.07 1.46
C GLY A 135 21.51 -0.34 1.73
N HIS A 136 21.46 0.93 2.17
CA HIS A 136 22.64 1.69 2.55
C HIS A 136 23.43 1.04 3.69
N LEU A 137 22.76 0.65 4.76
CA LEU A 137 23.40 -0.02 5.90
C LEU A 137 23.97 -1.40 5.55
N ARG A 138 23.33 -2.14 4.64
CA ARG A 138 23.84 -3.40 4.10
C ARG A 138 25.14 -3.16 3.32
N THR A 139 25.17 -2.15 2.44
CA THR A 139 26.39 -1.79 1.66
C THR A 139 27.55 -1.41 2.58
N LEU A 140 27.28 -0.77 3.73
CA LEU A 140 28.30 -0.41 4.72
C LEU A 140 28.66 -1.56 5.67
N GLY A 141 28.05 -2.75 5.58
CA GLY A 141 28.24 -3.86 6.52
C GLY A 141 27.69 -3.59 7.93
N ARG A 142 26.98 -2.48 8.14
CA ARG A 142 26.38 -2.06 9.41
C ARG A 142 25.10 -2.84 9.72
N LEU A 143 24.29 -3.23 8.73
CA LEU A 143 23.18 -4.15 8.87
C LEU A 143 23.63 -5.54 8.42
N ARG A 144 23.85 -6.45 9.39
CA ARG A 144 24.36 -7.80 9.12
C ARG A 144 23.27 -8.82 8.73
N VAL A 145 22.02 -8.55 9.10
CA VAL A 145 20.88 -9.39 8.72
C VAL A 145 20.35 -9.05 7.34
N PRO A 146 19.77 -10.01 6.60
CA PRO A 146 19.19 -9.75 5.29
C PRO A 146 18.14 -8.66 5.30
N SER A 147 18.05 -7.91 4.19
CA SER A 147 17.01 -6.94 3.90
C SER A 147 16.18 -7.38 2.71
N ALA A 148 14.90 -7.69 2.95
CA ALA A 148 13.93 -8.17 1.98
C ALA A 148 12.87 -7.10 1.72
N VAL A 149 13.07 -6.25 0.71
CA VAL A 149 12.15 -5.15 0.40
C VAL A 149 10.85 -5.69 -0.19
N PHE A 150 9.71 -5.29 0.36
CA PHE A 150 8.42 -5.51 -0.28
C PHE A 150 7.95 -4.22 -0.97
N VAL A 151 8.03 -4.20 -2.30
CA VAL A 151 7.60 -3.10 -3.17
C VAL A 151 6.10 -3.22 -3.38
N LEU A 152 5.33 -2.41 -2.66
CA LEU A 152 3.87 -2.49 -2.66
C LEU A 152 3.18 -1.64 -3.74
N ASP A 153 3.94 -0.86 -4.51
CA ASP A 153 3.43 -0.01 -5.58
C ASP A 153 3.36 -0.76 -6.92
N PHE A 154 2.29 -0.56 -7.68
CA PHE A 154 2.16 -1.11 -9.04
C PHE A 154 3.14 -0.46 -10.02
N ALA A 155 3.47 0.81 -9.83
CA ALA A 155 4.51 1.51 -10.57
C ALA A 155 5.70 1.75 -9.66
N VAL A 156 6.82 1.10 -9.96
CA VAL A 156 8.03 1.19 -9.13
C VAL A 156 8.70 2.54 -9.34
N HIS A 157 8.86 3.30 -8.28
CA HIS A 157 9.66 4.52 -8.31
C HIS A 157 11.05 4.30 -7.72
N ARG A 158 12.03 5.11 -8.15
CA ARG A 158 13.46 4.89 -7.85
C ARG A 158 13.83 4.81 -6.37
N GLN A 159 13.03 5.40 -5.48
CA GLN A 159 13.33 5.37 -4.04
C GLN A 159 13.07 3.99 -3.39
N TRP A 160 12.40 3.06 -4.08
CA TRP A 160 12.35 1.66 -3.68
C TRP A 160 13.67 0.93 -3.93
N LEU A 161 14.50 1.45 -4.83
CA LEU A 161 15.63 0.76 -5.44
C LEU A 161 16.93 1.13 -4.73
N HIS A 162 17.58 0.14 -4.14
CA HIS A 162 18.94 0.26 -3.60
C HIS A 162 19.67 -1.06 -3.75
N PRO A 163 20.88 -1.09 -4.40
CA PRO A 163 21.58 -2.34 -4.72
C PRO A 163 22.08 -3.11 -3.51
N GLY A 164 22.12 -2.49 -2.34
CA GLY A 164 22.51 -3.17 -1.10
C GLY A 164 21.42 -4.03 -0.46
N ASN A 165 20.16 -4.01 -0.95
CA ASN A 165 19.14 -4.92 -0.43
C ASN A 165 19.32 -6.33 -1.02
N ASP A 166 19.07 -7.37 -0.20
CA ASP A 166 19.30 -8.76 -0.61
C ASP A 166 18.20 -9.29 -1.52
N ALA A 167 16.97 -8.82 -1.36
CA ALA A 167 15.83 -9.19 -2.21
C ALA A 167 14.80 -8.08 -2.36
N CYS A 168 14.08 -8.10 -3.48
CA CYS A 168 12.90 -7.29 -3.74
C CYS A 168 11.72 -8.19 -4.12
N PHE A 169 10.64 -8.10 -3.35
CA PHE A 169 9.38 -8.79 -3.64
C PHE A 169 8.39 -7.77 -4.21
N CYS A 170 7.81 -8.07 -5.37
CA CYS A 170 7.02 -7.14 -6.14
C CYS A 170 5.57 -7.60 -6.29
N VAL A 171 4.66 -6.63 -6.45
CA VAL A 171 3.22 -6.90 -6.57
C VAL A 171 2.82 -7.47 -7.93
N THR A 172 3.61 -7.22 -9.00
CA THR A 172 3.36 -7.71 -10.36
C THR A 172 4.67 -8.05 -11.06
N ASP A 173 4.59 -8.84 -12.16
CA ASP A 173 5.75 -9.16 -12.98
C ASP A 173 6.37 -7.90 -13.60
N GLN A 174 5.52 -6.96 -14.05
CA GLN A 174 6.01 -5.70 -14.59
C GLN A 174 6.79 -4.89 -13.54
N ALA A 175 6.31 -4.83 -12.30
CA ALA A 175 7.06 -4.19 -11.22
C ALA A 175 8.38 -4.91 -10.94
N ALA A 176 8.40 -6.25 -11.03
CA ALA A 176 9.62 -7.03 -10.89
C ALA A 176 10.62 -6.77 -12.02
N ASP A 177 10.14 -6.63 -13.25
CA ASP A 177 10.99 -6.30 -14.41
C ASP A 177 11.55 -4.88 -14.30
N ASP A 178 10.76 -3.90 -13.85
CA ASP A 178 11.23 -2.54 -13.56
C ASP A 178 12.37 -2.55 -12.52
N VAL A 179 12.27 -3.39 -11.46
CA VAL A 179 13.33 -3.55 -10.45
C VAL A 179 14.56 -4.22 -11.04
N ARG A 180 14.42 -5.32 -11.79
CA ARG A 180 15.55 -6.04 -12.42
C ARG A 180 16.34 -5.16 -13.37
N GLY A 181 15.63 -4.34 -14.16
CA GLY A 181 16.26 -3.40 -15.09
C GLY A 181 17.03 -2.29 -14.37
N ALA A 182 16.57 -1.87 -13.21
CA ALA A 182 17.16 -0.73 -12.47
C ALA A 182 18.26 -1.16 -11.48
N VAL A 183 18.21 -2.38 -10.94
CA VAL A 183 19.17 -2.90 -9.93
C VAL A 183 19.62 -4.30 -10.32
N PRO A 184 20.50 -4.44 -11.32
CA PRO A 184 21.02 -5.73 -11.76
C PRO A 184 21.69 -6.50 -10.60
N GLY A 185 21.49 -7.80 -10.56
CA GLY A 185 22.09 -8.69 -9.56
C GLY A 185 21.29 -8.81 -8.23
N THR A 186 20.28 -7.97 -7.99
CA THR A 186 19.38 -8.15 -6.85
C THR A 186 18.43 -9.33 -7.10
N HIS A 187 18.18 -10.15 -6.08
CA HIS A 187 17.15 -11.19 -6.16
C HIS A 187 15.77 -10.54 -6.22
N VAL A 188 15.02 -10.80 -7.32
CA VAL A 188 13.69 -10.20 -7.52
C VAL A 188 12.67 -11.29 -7.81
N GLU A 189 11.58 -11.29 -7.05
CA GLU A 189 10.47 -12.24 -7.18
C GLU A 189 9.12 -11.52 -7.18
N THR A 190 8.18 -11.99 -8.01
CA THR A 190 6.78 -11.54 -7.99
C THR A 190 6.00 -12.37 -6.98
N THR A 191 5.64 -11.77 -5.87
CA THR A 191 4.83 -12.42 -4.82
C THR A 191 3.36 -12.03 -4.90
N GLY A 192 3.06 -10.90 -5.54
CA GLY A 192 1.74 -10.30 -5.54
C GLY A 192 1.52 -9.38 -4.35
N PRO A 193 0.38 -8.66 -4.34
CA PRO A 193 0.02 -7.76 -3.25
C PRO A 193 -0.31 -8.52 -1.96
N VAL A 194 -0.34 -7.78 -0.84
CA VAL A 194 -0.63 -8.33 0.48
C VAL A 194 -1.93 -7.75 1.03
N VAL A 195 -2.88 -8.64 1.29
CA VAL A 195 -4.14 -8.32 1.99
C VAL A 195 -4.49 -9.45 2.94
N ALA A 196 -5.31 -9.15 3.93
CA ALA A 196 -5.81 -10.13 4.87
C ALA A 196 -6.80 -11.11 4.20
N PRO A 197 -6.85 -12.39 4.62
CA PRO A 197 -7.63 -13.43 3.93
C PRO A 197 -9.13 -13.17 3.93
N GLU A 198 -9.67 -12.40 4.87
CA GLU A 198 -11.09 -12.04 4.94
C GLU A 198 -11.61 -11.26 3.74
N PHE A 199 -10.74 -10.69 2.90
CA PHE A 199 -11.16 -10.02 1.67
C PHE A 199 -11.47 -10.97 0.51
N PHE A 200 -11.02 -12.22 0.56
CA PHE A 200 -11.22 -13.19 -0.54
C PHE A 200 -12.55 -13.94 -0.47
N ALA A 201 -13.20 -13.95 0.67
CA ALA A 201 -14.46 -14.64 0.91
C ALA A 201 -15.60 -13.64 1.17
N PRO A 202 -16.86 -14.02 0.89
CA PRO A 202 -18.01 -13.21 1.29
C PRO A 202 -17.95 -12.88 2.78
N ALA A 203 -18.06 -11.59 3.12
CA ALA A 203 -17.94 -11.14 4.49
C ALA A 203 -19.31 -11.10 5.18
N PRO A 204 -19.43 -11.56 6.42
CA PRO A 204 -20.70 -11.57 7.17
C PRO A 204 -21.36 -10.18 7.30
N GLY A 205 -20.55 -9.11 7.31
CA GLY A 205 -21.06 -7.74 7.39
C GLY A 205 -21.68 -7.19 6.11
N ALA A 206 -21.56 -7.90 4.98
CA ALA A 206 -22.01 -7.38 3.67
C ALA A 206 -23.53 -7.14 3.62
N ASP A 207 -24.33 -8.00 4.24
CA ASP A 207 -25.78 -7.86 4.22
C ASP A 207 -26.25 -6.63 5.02
N GLY A 208 -25.63 -6.37 6.17
CA GLY A 208 -25.91 -5.15 6.94
C GLY A 208 -25.56 -3.85 6.18
N TRP A 209 -24.49 -3.88 5.36
CA TRP A 209 -24.19 -2.78 4.45
C TRP A 209 -25.22 -2.64 3.33
N ARG A 210 -25.66 -3.74 2.69
CA ARG A 210 -26.71 -3.71 1.64
C ARG A 210 -28.02 -3.16 2.17
N GLU A 211 -28.48 -3.60 3.35
CA GLU A 211 -29.66 -3.06 4.01
C GLU A 211 -29.54 -1.57 4.32
N ARG A 212 -28.36 -1.13 4.76
CA ARG A 212 -28.08 0.28 5.01
C ARG A 212 -28.17 1.11 3.74
N PHE A 213 -27.62 0.61 2.62
CA PHE A 213 -27.68 1.30 1.33
C PHE A 213 -29.11 1.37 0.81
N GLU A 214 -29.83 0.26 0.88
CA GLU A 214 -31.23 0.22 0.43
C GLU A 214 -32.13 1.17 1.24
N ARG A 215 -31.95 1.26 2.57
CA ARG A 215 -32.67 2.24 3.40
C ARG A 215 -32.30 3.69 3.07
N TYR A 216 -31.05 3.94 2.70
CA TYR A 216 -30.59 5.30 2.42
C TYR A 216 -30.99 5.80 1.03
N ALA A 217 -30.90 4.94 0.02
CA ALA A 217 -31.19 5.26 -1.38
C ALA A 217 -31.70 4.02 -2.11
N PRO A 218 -33.04 3.70 -1.98
CA PRO A 218 -33.63 2.50 -2.55
C PRO A 218 -33.35 2.37 -4.06
N GLY A 219 -32.94 1.17 -4.48
CA GLY A 219 -32.70 0.82 -5.88
C GLY A 219 -31.47 1.47 -6.54
N ARG A 220 -30.70 2.31 -5.84
CA ARG A 220 -29.51 2.95 -6.40
C ARG A 220 -28.29 2.07 -6.22
N PRO A 221 -27.53 1.75 -7.29
CA PRO A 221 -26.28 0.99 -7.19
C PRO A 221 -25.23 1.72 -6.33
N PRO A 222 -24.73 1.13 -5.24
CA PRO A 222 -23.71 1.76 -4.42
C PRO A 222 -22.32 1.69 -5.09
N VAL A 223 -21.68 2.83 -5.24
CA VAL A 223 -20.32 2.99 -5.79
C VAL A 223 -19.43 3.60 -4.72
N LEU A 224 -18.33 2.90 -4.38
CA LEU A 224 -17.39 3.33 -3.36
C LEU A 224 -16.39 4.33 -3.94
N LEU A 225 -16.18 5.45 -3.26
CA LEU A 225 -15.13 6.42 -3.56
C LEU A 225 -14.15 6.45 -2.40
N SER A 226 -12.85 6.25 -2.69
CA SER A 226 -11.81 6.29 -1.66
C SER A 226 -11.03 7.60 -1.70
N ALA A 227 -10.89 8.24 -0.54
CA ALA A 227 -10.03 9.42 -0.35
C ALA A 227 -8.73 9.08 0.40
N GLY A 228 -8.46 7.80 0.63
CA GLY A 228 -7.39 7.34 1.50
C GLY A 228 -7.57 7.77 2.97
N ALA A 229 -6.67 7.34 3.83
CA ALA A 229 -6.77 7.57 5.28
C ALA A 229 -6.76 9.05 5.69
N TRP A 230 -6.21 9.90 4.86
CA TRP A 230 -6.10 11.35 5.13
C TRP A 230 -7.13 12.20 4.38
N GLY A 231 -7.97 11.57 3.58
CA GLY A 231 -8.97 12.27 2.80
C GLY A 231 -8.34 13.21 1.76
N ALA A 232 -7.29 12.76 1.11
CA ALA A 232 -6.55 13.50 0.10
C ALA A 232 -7.05 13.11 -1.30
N ALA A 233 -8.21 13.64 -1.70
CA ALA A 233 -8.73 13.45 -3.05
C ALA A 233 -9.31 14.77 -3.57
N ALA A 234 -8.66 15.34 -4.58
CA ALA A 234 -9.18 16.49 -5.28
C ALA A 234 -10.47 16.11 -6.04
N GLY A 235 -11.46 17.00 -6.07
CA GLY A 235 -12.68 16.78 -6.84
C GLY A 235 -13.64 15.70 -6.33
N LEU A 236 -13.40 15.12 -5.15
CA LEU A 236 -14.21 14.01 -4.61
C LEU A 236 -15.70 14.39 -4.48
N GLY A 237 -15.98 15.62 -4.04
CA GLY A 237 -17.37 16.12 -3.95
C GLY A 237 -18.03 16.31 -5.30
N GLU A 238 -17.27 16.68 -6.32
CA GLU A 238 -17.74 16.80 -7.71
C GLU A 238 -18.04 15.42 -8.30
N THR A 239 -17.12 14.46 -8.09
CA THR A 239 -17.34 13.07 -8.51
C THR A 239 -18.56 12.45 -7.79
N ALA A 240 -18.70 12.69 -6.47
CA ALA A 240 -19.88 12.23 -5.74
C ALA A 240 -21.19 12.84 -6.27
N ARG A 241 -21.20 14.13 -6.61
CA ARG A 241 -22.37 14.77 -7.21
C ARG A 241 -22.68 14.18 -8.58
N LEU A 242 -21.68 14.06 -9.45
CA LEU A 242 -21.83 13.44 -10.77
C LEU A 242 -22.50 12.06 -10.68
N LEU A 243 -22.02 11.20 -9.78
CA LEU A 243 -22.58 9.87 -9.60
C LEU A 243 -24.01 9.91 -9.04
N ALA A 244 -24.27 10.79 -8.07
CA ALA A 244 -25.62 10.94 -7.49
C ALA A 244 -26.64 11.42 -8.52
N ASP A 245 -26.26 12.36 -9.39
CA ASP A 245 -27.09 12.90 -10.47
C ASP A 245 -27.35 11.83 -11.56
N ALA A 246 -26.39 10.93 -11.79
CA ALA A 246 -26.50 9.79 -12.71
C ALA A 246 -27.26 8.57 -12.12
N GLY A 247 -27.82 8.68 -10.92
CA GLY A 247 -28.64 7.62 -10.33
C GLY A 247 -27.89 6.58 -9.48
N TYR A 248 -26.59 6.75 -9.26
CA TYR A 248 -25.80 5.93 -8.33
C TYR A 248 -25.99 6.37 -6.87
N LEU A 249 -25.60 5.52 -5.93
CA LEU A 249 -25.34 5.89 -4.54
C LEU A 249 -23.83 6.04 -4.32
N PRO A 250 -23.26 7.25 -4.34
CA PRO A 250 -21.88 7.47 -3.96
C PRO A 250 -21.70 7.18 -2.47
N VAL A 251 -20.85 6.21 -2.15
CA VAL A 251 -20.43 5.86 -0.79
C VAL A 251 -18.98 6.35 -0.61
N VAL A 252 -18.78 7.40 0.18
CA VAL A 252 -17.49 8.08 0.25
C VAL A 252 -16.76 7.75 1.53
N LEU A 253 -15.58 7.14 1.40
CA LEU A 253 -14.65 6.92 2.52
C LEU A 253 -13.88 8.20 2.82
N CYS A 254 -14.29 8.91 3.87
CA CYS A 254 -13.62 10.14 4.29
C CYS A 254 -12.44 9.88 5.24
N GLY A 255 -12.20 8.64 5.63
CA GLY A 255 -11.15 8.26 6.57
C GLY A 255 -11.32 8.98 7.91
N ARG A 256 -10.23 9.58 8.41
CA ARG A 256 -10.24 10.37 9.67
C ARG A 256 -10.40 11.86 9.43
N ASN A 257 -10.84 12.27 8.24
CA ASN A 257 -11.01 13.67 7.87
C ASN A 257 -12.46 14.15 8.10
N ARG A 258 -12.75 14.65 9.31
CA ARG A 258 -14.08 15.16 9.69
C ARG A 258 -14.55 16.30 8.77
N THR A 259 -13.65 17.19 8.35
CA THR A 259 -13.99 18.29 7.43
C THR A 259 -14.43 17.76 6.07
N LEU A 260 -13.72 16.79 5.52
CA LEU A 260 -14.12 16.14 4.27
C LEU A 260 -15.49 15.47 4.43
N ARG A 261 -15.68 14.72 5.51
CA ARG A 261 -16.97 14.09 5.81
C ARG A 261 -18.11 15.09 5.84
N SER A 262 -17.96 16.19 6.59
CA SER A 262 -19.00 17.23 6.69
C SER A 262 -19.29 17.90 5.34
N ARG A 263 -18.29 18.11 4.50
CA ARG A 263 -18.47 18.66 3.14
C ARG A 263 -19.18 17.67 2.24
N THR A 264 -18.74 16.42 2.24
CA THR A 264 -19.31 15.35 1.41
C THR A 264 -20.76 15.03 1.81
N ALA A 265 -21.09 15.04 3.09
CA ALA A 265 -22.43 14.81 3.59
C ALA A 265 -23.45 15.89 3.14
N ARG A 266 -22.98 17.06 2.66
CA ARG A 266 -23.84 18.09 2.07
C ARG A 266 -24.18 17.84 0.59
N VAL A 267 -23.49 16.90 -0.05
CA VAL A 267 -23.80 16.49 -1.41
C VAL A 267 -25.02 15.58 -1.36
N ARG A 268 -26.13 16.05 -1.95
CA ARG A 268 -27.42 15.32 -1.93
C ARG A 268 -27.24 13.93 -2.55
N GLY A 269 -27.83 12.91 -1.94
CA GLY A 269 -27.78 11.54 -2.45
C GLY A 269 -26.45 10.81 -2.20
N THR A 270 -25.57 11.37 -1.36
CA THR A 270 -24.25 10.81 -1.06
C THR A 270 -24.18 10.31 0.38
N LEU A 271 -23.64 9.12 0.59
CA LEU A 271 -23.37 8.56 1.91
C LEU A 271 -21.90 8.76 2.29
N ALA A 272 -21.63 9.71 3.18
CA ALA A 272 -20.29 9.99 3.69
C ALA A 272 -19.99 9.14 4.93
N LEU A 273 -18.95 8.29 4.84
CA LEU A 273 -18.50 7.42 5.92
C LEU A 273 -17.25 7.95 6.60
N ASP A 274 -17.16 7.76 7.90
CA ASP A 274 -15.94 7.93 8.69
C ASP A 274 -14.95 6.77 8.42
N TRP A 275 -14.05 6.55 9.35
CA TRP A 275 -13.18 5.39 9.34
C TRP A 275 -14.01 4.09 9.48
N VAL A 276 -13.96 3.25 8.46
CA VAL A 276 -14.67 1.97 8.41
C VAL A 276 -13.73 0.87 8.92
N THR A 277 -14.19 0.08 9.88
CA THR A 277 -13.48 -1.09 10.41
C THR A 277 -13.82 -2.37 9.65
N ASP A 278 -15.08 -2.53 9.23
CA ASP A 278 -15.54 -3.65 8.41
C ASP A 278 -15.40 -3.31 6.91
N MET A 279 -14.16 -3.21 6.45
CA MET A 279 -13.86 -3.01 5.03
C MET A 279 -14.21 -4.23 4.17
N PRO A 280 -14.00 -5.48 4.60
CA PRO A 280 -14.46 -6.65 3.84
C PRO A 280 -15.96 -6.62 3.56
N GLY A 281 -16.80 -6.41 4.59
CA GLY A 281 -18.25 -6.31 4.42
C GLY A 281 -18.65 -5.19 3.47
N LEU A 282 -18.04 -4.01 3.61
CA LEU A 282 -18.31 -2.88 2.73
C LEU A 282 -17.97 -3.18 1.26
N LEU A 283 -16.78 -3.75 0.98
CA LEU A 283 -16.34 -4.04 -0.40
C LEU A 283 -17.19 -5.12 -1.07
N HIS A 284 -17.72 -6.08 -0.30
CA HIS A 284 -18.65 -7.08 -0.83
C HIS A 284 -20.10 -6.56 -0.99
N ALA A 285 -20.41 -5.36 -0.47
CA ALA A 285 -21.73 -4.76 -0.55
C ALA A 285 -21.89 -3.73 -1.68
N VAL A 286 -20.80 -3.12 -2.12
CA VAL A 286 -20.81 -2.13 -3.21
C VAL A 286 -20.66 -2.78 -4.60
N ARG A 287 -20.93 -2.02 -5.66
CA ARG A 287 -20.90 -2.51 -7.05
C ARG A 287 -19.59 -2.24 -7.78
N ALA A 288 -18.92 -1.15 -7.45
CA ALA A 288 -17.62 -0.76 -7.99
C ALA A 288 -16.86 0.12 -7.00
N LEU A 289 -15.55 0.20 -7.18
CA LEU A 289 -14.67 1.17 -6.52
C LEU A 289 -14.20 2.20 -7.54
N VAL A 290 -14.34 3.48 -7.24
CA VAL A 290 -13.62 4.57 -7.92
C VAL A 290 -12.37 4.87 -7.10
N ASP A 291 -11.22 4.62 -7.69
CA ASP A 291 -9.89 4.76 -7.07
C ASP A 291 -9.06 5.85 -7.74
N ASN A 292 -8.18 6.47 -6.98
CA ASN A 292 -7.33 7.56 -7.46
C ASN A 292 -5.85 7.40 -7.12
N ALA A 293 -5.44 6.26 -6.58
CA ALA A 293 -4.09 6.11 -6.07
C ALA A 293 -3.45 4.71 -6.27
N ALA A 294 -4.21 3.74 -6.79
CA ALA A 294 -3.78 2.34 -6.88
C ALA A 294 -3.25 1.78 -5.54
N GLY A 295 -3.82 2.27 -4.44
CA GLY A 295 -3.35 1.96 -3.10
C GLY A 295 -4.02 0.73 -2.49
N GLN A 296 -3.89 0.59 -1.16
CA GLN A 296 -4.36 -0.59 -0.45
C GLN A 296 -5.87 -0.86 -0.60
N THR A 297 -6.70 0.18 -0.77
CA THR A 297 -8.15 0.00 -1.01
C THR A 297 -8.41 -0.66 -2.38
N ALA A 298 -7.65 -0.30 -3.41
CA ALA A 298 -7.74 -0.95 -4.72
C ALA A 298 -7.30 -2.42 -4.64
N VAL A 299 -6.20 -2.71 -3.94
CA VAL A 299 -5.72 -4.08 -3.70
C VAL A 299 -6.77 -4.92 -2.96
N GLN A 300 -7.41 -4.35 -1.94
CA GLN A 300 -8.52 -5.01 -1.21
C GLN A 300 -9.73 -5.26 -2.12
N ALA A 301 -10.04 -4.33 -3.03
CA ALA A 301 -11.10 -4.49 -4.01
C ALA A 301 -10.81 -5.65 -4.99
N LEU A 302 -9.56 -5.77 -5.49
CA LEU A 302 -9.15 -6.91 -6.34
C LEU A 302 -9.34 -8.25 -5.61
N ALA A 303 -8.95 -8.36 -4.34
CA ALA A 303 -9.14 -9.56 -3.54
C ALA A 303 -10.64 -9.90 -3.35
N ALA A 304 -11.46 -8.89 -3.10
CA ALA A 304 -12.92 -9.03 -3.00
C ALA A 304 -13.59 -9.36 -4.35
N GLY A 305 -12.86 -9.23 -5.47
CA GLY A 305 -13.43 -9.39 -6.82
C GLY A 305 -14.31 -8.21 -7.23
N LEU A 306 -14.12 -7.05 -6.59
CA LEU A 306 -14.85 -5.82 -6.89
C LEU A 306 -14.19 -5.09 -8.08
N PRO A 307 -14.96 -4.65 -9.09
CA PRO A 307 -14.43 -3.85 -10.19
C PRO A 307 -13.85 -2.51 -9.72
N VAL A 308 -12.77 -2.08 -10.36
CA VAL A 308 -12.08 -0.81 -10.04
C VAL A 308 -12.07 0.11 -11.26
N ALA A 309 -12.52 1.35 -11.09
CA ALA A 309 -12.40 2.43 -12.04
C ALA A 309 -11.38 3.45 -11.54
N GLY A 310 -10.33 3.72 -12.31
CA GLY A 310 -9.34 4.76 -12.02
C GLY A 310 -9.83 6.13 -12.48
N HIS A 311 -9.97 7.11 -11.58
CA HIS A 311 -10.45 8.44 -11.94
C HIS A 311 -9.79 9.52 -11.08
N ARG A 312 -9.42 10.66 -11.73
CA ARG A 312 -8.76 11.81 -11.08
C ARG A 312 -7.60 11.40 -10.19
N PRO A 313 -6.59 10.71 -10.76
CA PRO A 313 -5.52 10.15 -9.97
C PRO A 313 -4.73 11.23 -9.21
N LEU A 314 -4.27 10.88 -8.02
CA LEU A 314 -3.35 11.73 -7.28
C LEU A 314 -2.07 11.93 -8.08
N PRO A 315 -1.57 13.18 -8.20
CA PRO A 315 -0.32 13.45 -8.91
C PRO A 315 0.83 12.58 -8.39
N GLY A 316 1.79 12.28 -9.26
CA GLY A 316 2.96 11.49 -8.92
C GLY A 316 2.69 9.99 -8.90
N HIS A 317 3.10 9.28 -7.84
CA HIS A 317 3.00 7.82 -7.76
C HIS A 317 1.56 7.30 -7.91
N GLY A 318 0.56 8.07 -7.48
CA GLY A 318 -0.85 7.69 -7.64
C GLY A 318 -1.26 7.61 -9.11
N ALA A 319 -0.87 8.60 -9.92
CA ALA A 319 -1.16 8.62 -11.34
C ALA A 319 -0.45 7.47 -12.08
N ASP A 320 0.82 7.23 -11.75
CA ASP A 320 1.58 6.14 -12.35
C ASP A 320 1.00 4.78 -11.95
N GLY A 321 0.59 4.60 -10.69
CA GLY A 321 -0.03 3.38 -10.19
C GLY A 321 -1.39 3.09 -10.84
N VAL A 322 -2.28 4.09 -10.96
CA VAL A 322 -3.60 3.96 -11.61
C VAL A 322 -3.44 3.59 -13.07
N ARG A 323 -2.53 4.26 -13.80
CA ARG A 323 -2.21 3.92 -15.18
C ARG A 323 -1.71 2.48 -15.30
N ARG A 324 -0.77 2.06 -14.45
CA ARG A 324 -0.22 0.70 -14.47
C ARG A 324 -1.28 -0.37 -14.19
N MET A 325 -2.20 -0.13 -13.24
CA MET A 325 -3.32 -1.04 -13.01
C MET A 325 -4.22 -1.18 -14.24
N ALA A 326 -4.48 -0.08 -14.96
CA ALA A 326 -5.27 -0.11 -16.20
C ALA A 326 -4.54 -0.87 -17.32
N GLU A 327 -3.24 -0.64 -17.52
CA GLU A 327 -2.38 -1.36 -18.48
C GLU A 327 -2.38 -2.89 -18.22
N LEU A 328 -2.46 -3.29 -16.96
CA LEU A 328 -2.53 -4.69 -16.53
C LEU A 328 -3.96 -5.29 -16.60
N GLY A 329 -4.96 -4.50 -16.99
CA GLY A 329 -6.36 -4.94 -17.01
C GLY A 329 -6.97 -5.16 -15.63
N LEU A 330 -6.34 -4.63 -14.57
CA LEU A 330 -6.81 -4.73 -13.17
C LEU A 330 -7.82 -3.65 -12.81
N SER A 331 -7.88 -2.57 -13.60
CA SER A 331 -8.85 -1.49 -13.48
C SER A 331 -9.17 -0.93 -14.86
N GLU A 332 -10.24 -0.12 -14.95
CA GLU A 332 -10.56 0.68 -16.13
C GLU A 332 -10.25 2.14 -15.85
N ALA A 333 -9.57 2.84 -16.77
CA ALA A 333 -9.26 4.26 -16.63
C ALA A 333 -10.41 5.12 -17.14
N ALA A 334 -10.68 6.23 -16.43
CA ALA A 334 -11.66 7.24 -16.82
C ALA A 334 -11.05 8.63 -16.67
N ASP A 335 -10.80 9.31 -17.79
CA ASP A 335 -10.08 10.59 -17.81
C ASP A 335 -10.96 11.76 -17.36
N ASP A 336 -12.28 11.67 -17.61
CA ASP A 336 -13.26 12.69 -17.26
C ASP A 336 -14.54 12.11 -16.66
N GLY A 337 -15.51 12.97 -16.37
CA GLY A 337 -16.80 12.59 -15.78
C GLY A 337 -17.65 11.71 -16.68
N PRO A 338 -17.89 12.08 -17.95
CA PRO A 338 -18.60 11.22 -18.91
C PRO A 338 -17.97 9.83 -19.04
N ALA A 339 -16.65 9.76 -19.26
CA ALA A 339 -15.94 8.48 -19.34
C ALA A 339 -16.08 7.64 -18.05
N LEU A 340 -16.11 8.27 -16.87
CA LEU A 340 -16.36 7.57 -15.62
C LEU A 340 -17.77 6.93 -15.58
N LEU A 341 -18.79 7.66 -16.04
CA LEU A 341 -20.15 7.12 -16.08
C LEU A 341 -20.24 5.93 -17.04
N ASP A 342 -19.65 6.04 -18.24
CA ASP A 342 -19.61 4.95 -19.21
C ASP A 342 -18.89 3.69 -18.66
N VAL A 343 -17.78 3.90 -17.94
CA VAL A 343 -17.06 2.81 -17.27
C VAL A 343 -17.95 2.17 -16.20
N LEU A 344 -18.56 2.96 -15.33
CA LEU A 344 -19.40 2.45 -14.25
C LEU A 344 -20.64 1.74 -14.76
N ASP A 345 -21.29 2.25 -15.81
CA ASP A 345 -22.45 1.60 -16.41
C ASP A 345 -22.09 0.21 -16.92
N ARG A 346 -20.96 0.05 -17.61
CA ARG A 346 -20.46 -1.27 -18.02
C ARG A 346 -20.15 -2.18 -16.85
N LEU A 347 -19.44 -1.68 -15.83
CA LEU A 347 -19.01 -2.49 -14.67
C LEU A 347 -20.17 -2.93 -13.79
N VAL A 348 -21.18 -2.06 -13.60
CA VAL A 348 -22.33 -2.34 -12.73
C VAL A 348 -23.34 -3.26 -13.41
N THR A 349 -23.52 -3.15 -14.74
CA THR A 349 -24.44 -3.96 -15.54
C THR A 349 -23.79 -5.20 -16.15
N GLU A 350 -22.51 -5.42 -15.90
CA GLU A 350 -21.72 -6.56 -16.40
C GLU A 350 -22.41 -7.89 -16.08
N ASP A 351 -22.44 -8.80 -17.06
CA ASP A 351 -23.01 -10.14 -16.86
C ASP A 351 -22.22 -10.94 -15.80
N PRO A 352 -22.86 -11.91 -15.12
CA PRO A 352 -22.21 -12.68 -14.07
C PRO A 352 -20.94 -13.42 -14.52
N GLY A 353 -20.86 -13.86 -15.79
CA GLY A 353 -19.71 -14.55 -16.34
C GLY A 353 -18.51 -13.60 -16.54
N ALA A 354 -18.74 -12.41 -17.09
CA ALA A 354 -17.72 -11.38 -17.25
C ALA A 354 -17.21 -10.91 -15.88
N ARG A 355 -18.11 -10.69 -14.91
CA ARG A 355 -17.74 -10.35 -13.52
C ARG A 355 -16.87 -11.43 -12.88
N LYS A 356 -17.22 -12.71 -13.07
CA LYS A 356 -16.43 -13.84 -12.55
C LYS A 356 -15.02 -13.87 -13.17
N ARG A 357 -14.90 -13.64 -14.49
CA ARG A 357 -13.60 -13.59 -15.19
C ARG A 357 -12.75 -12.42 -14.67
N ARG A 358 -13.34 -11.23 -14.51
CA ARG A 358 -12.67 -10.05 -13.97
C ARG A 358 -12.17 -10.30 -12.53
N ALA A 359 -13.01 -10.84 -11.67
CA ALA A 359 -12.64 -11.20 -10.32
C ALA A 359 -11.51 -12.23 -10.27
N ALA A 360 -11.55 -13.23 -11.14
CA ALA A 360 -10.49 -14.23 -11.25
C ALA A 360 -9.16 -13.59 -11.71
N HIS A 361 -9.20 -12.69 -12.70
CA HIS A 361 -8.03 -11.96 -13.17
C HIS A 361 -7.43 -11.09 -12.04
N GLY A 362 -8.25 -10.33 -11.33
CA GLY A 362 -7.79 -9.52 -10.19
C GLY A 362 -7.20 -10.36 -9.05
N ARG A 363 -7.77 -11.55 -8.78
CA ARG A 363 -7.25 -12.47 -7.77
C ARG A 363 -5.97 -13.20 -8.20
N ALA A 364 -5.74 -13.36 -9.49
CA ALA A 364 -4.54 -14.03 -10.01
C ALA A 364 -3.23 -13.27 -9.72
N VAL A 365 -3.28 -12.00 -9.31
CA VAL A 365 -2.10 -11.25 -8.90
C VAL A 365 -1.57 -11.66 -7.52
N PHE A 366 -2.38 -12.32 -6.67
CA PHE A 366 -1.98 -12.80 -5.34
C PHE A 366 -1.36 -14.20 -5.47
N ARG A 367 -0.02 -14.30 -5.47
CA ARG A 367 0.69 -15.52 -5.90
C ARG A 367 1.38 -16.27 -4.77
N ALA A 368 2.26 -15.60 -4.00
CA ALA A 368 3.12 -16.24 -3.03
C ALA A 368 3.11 -15.49 -1.69
N ASP A 369 3.55 -16.16 -0.63
CA ASP A 369 3.67 -15.52 0.67
C ASP A 369 5.03 -14.82 0.81
N VAL A 370 4.97 -13.49 0.94
CA VAL A 370 6.15 -12.63 1.11
C VAL A 370 6.96 -13.03 2.34
N MET A 371 6.30 -13.45 3.43
CA MET A 371 6.99 -13.78 4.67
C MET A 371 7.76 -15.10 4.57
N GLU A 372 7.19 -16.10 3.93
CA GLU A 372 7.88 -17.34 3.62
C GLU A 372 9.17 -17.07 2.84
N ARG A 373 9.08 -16.23 1.79
CA ARG A 373 10.24 -15.85 0.98
C ARG A 373 11.28 -15.03 1.75
N ALA A 374 10.83 -14.07 2.55
CA ALA A 374 11.73 -13.25 3.36
C ALA A 374 12.47 -14.08 4.43
N VAL A 375 11.78 -15.00 5.09
CA VAL A 375 12.38 -15.90 6.08
C VAL A 375 13.38 -16.86 5.43
N ALA A 376 13.12 -17.35 4.24
CA ALA A 376 14.04 -18.23 3.51
C ALA A 376 15.43 -17.60 3.27
N LEU A 377 15.53 -16.27 3.22
CA LEU A 377 16.81 -15.57 3.10
C LEU A 377 17.72 -15.76 4.32
N THR A 378 17.16 -16.03 5.50
CA THR A 378 17.95 -16.20 6.73
C THR A 378 18.79 -17.50 6.74
N GLY A 379 18.46 -18.47 5.87
CA GLY A 379 19.20 -19.71 5.70
C GLY A 379 20.32 -19.65 4.64
N ARG A 380 20.35 -18.58 3.84
CA ARG A 380 21.42 -18.36 2.87
C ARG A 380 22.57 -17.67 3.61
N SER A 381 23.71 -18.34 3.78
CA SER A 381 24.92 -17.73 4.32
C SER A 381 25.24 -16.45 3.57
N ALA A 382 25.66 -15.42 4.32
CA ALA A 382 26.08 -14.15 3.74
C ALA A 382 27.07 -14.40 2.60
N VAL A 383 26.73 -13.95 1.39
CA VAL A 383 27.70 -13.90 0.28
C VAL A 383 28.87 -13.07 0.76
N PRO A 384 30.14 -13.53 0.63
CA PRO A 384 31.32 -12.75 0.95
C PRO A 384 31.29 -11.47 0.14
N SER A 385 31.59 -10.34 0.78
CA SER A 385 31.76 -9.06 0.09
C SER A 385 32.78 -9.20 -1.04
N PRO A 386 32.51 -8.75 -2.28
CA PRO A 386 33.51 -8.67 -3.32
C PRO A 386 34.49 -7.55 -2.94
N GLY A 387 35.69 -7.91 -2.51
CA GLY A 387 36.75 -6.95 -2.21
C GLY A 387 37.76 -7.41 -1.16
N GLN A 388 38.41 -8.53 -1.41
CA GLN A 388 39.76 -8.83 -0.93
C GLN A 388 40.43 -9.70 -1.99
N GLU A 389 40.94 -9.05 -3.00
CA GLU A 389 42.14 -9.44 -3.75
C GLU A 389 42.92 -8.17 -4.09
#